data_740d6f76db5ff9f3ff830c57a0230a70
#
_entry.id   740d6f76db5ff9f3ff830c57a0230a70
#
_cell.length_a   1.000
_cell.length_b   1.000
_cell.length_c   1.000
_cell.angle_alpha   90.00
_cell.angle_beta   90.00
_cell.angle_gamma   90.00
#
_symmetry.space_group_name_H-M   'P 1'
#
loop_
_entity.id
_entity.type
_entity.pdbx_description
1 polymer ?
#
loop_
_entity_poly.entity_id
_entity_poly.type
_entity_poly.pdbx_seq_one_letter_code
_entity_poly.pdbx_strand_id
1 'polypeptide(L)'
;NLFTAFLSMFIIACSTPEKNANSKIEIYDDSVLDIIDIYSEIEELADSISLPEGPVWDEASQSLLFVDVMGNKLYKWNENDGTSEYISPSGNTGYAPNVDFGLLGANGLLIDENGDIILCQHGDRRLAKINNSSTNSPSFTTLVDNYEGGRFNSPNDLTYASNGDIYFTDPAFGFFNLETFQFVESELKDLNFNGVYKYNTKSEELSL
;
A
#
# COMPACT_ATOMS: atom_id res chain seq x y z
N ASN A 1 62.44 24.80 -43.91
CA ASN A 1 61.80 24.44 -42.65
C ASN A 1 60.30 24.53 -42.83
N LEU A 2 59.62 23.38 -43.10
CA LEU A 2 58.20 23.22 -43.21
C LEU A 2 57.68 22.90 -41.82
N PHE A 3 56.83 23.80 -41.26
CA PHE A 3 56.02 23.50 -40.09
C PHE A 3 54.68 22.94 -40.56
N THR A 4 54.48 21.63 -40.34
CA THR A 4 53.19 20.96 -40.55
C THR A 4 52.38 21.07 -39.27
N ALA A 5 51.32 21.89 -39.27
CA ALA A 5 50.36 21.96 -38.17
C ALA A 5 49.39 20.78 -38.27
N PHE A 6 49.44 19.87 -37.30
CA PHE A 6 48.43 18.84 -37.11
C PHE A 6 47.20 19.43 -36.41
N LEU A 7 46.10 19.56 -37.15
CA LEU A 7 44.80 19.94 -36.60
C LEU A 7 44.12 18.67 -36.06
N SER A 8 44.20 18.45 -34.76
CA SER A 8 43.45 17.36 -34.09
C SER A 8 41.99 17.73 -34.00
N MET A 9 41.19 17.10 -34.86
CA MET A 9 39.76 17.18 -34.87
C MET A 9 39.24 16.28 -33.74
N PHE A 10 38.85 16.88 -32.59
CA PHE A 10 38.09 16.17 -31.55
C PHE A 10 36.69 15.90 -32.06
N ILE A 11 36.43 14.66 -32.47
CA ILE A 11 35.07 14.15 -32.68
C ILE A 11 34.50 13.88 -31.28
N ILE A 12 33.65 14.79 -30.80
CA ILE A 12 32.79 14.48 -29.66
C ILE A 12 31.74 13.51 -30.20
N ALA A 13 31.99 12.22 -30.03
CA ALA A 13 30.99 11.20 -30.21
C ALA A 13 29.95 11.42 -29.09
N CYS A 14 28.79 11.97 -29.46
CA CYS A 14 27.63 11.93 -28.63
C CYS A 14 27.21 10.44 -28.58
N SER A 15 27.72 9.70 -27.59
CA SER A 15 27.27 8.34 -27.34
C SER A 15 25.82 8.47 -26.82
N THR A 16 24.86 8.02 -27.63
CA THR A 16 23.54 7.65 -27.11
C THR A 16 23.79 6.68 -25.96
N PRO A 17 23.16 6.88 -24.78
CA PRO A 17 23.34 5.96 -23.68
C PRO A 17 22.94 4.56 -24.14
N GLU A 18 23.89 3.61 -24.03
CA GLU A 18 23.58 2.19 -24.24
C GLU A 18 22.45 1.82 -23.28
N LYS A 19 21.32 1.33 -23.81
CA LYS A 19 20.26 0.72 -23.01
C LYS A 19 20.91 -0.38 -22.17
N ASN A 20 20.95 -0.19 -20.86
CA ASN A 20 21.57 -1.14 -19.95
C ASN A 20 20.79 -2.46 -20.07
N ALA A 21 21.42 -3.51 -20.57
CA ALA A 21 20.81 -4.81 -20.86
C ALA A 21 20.23 -5.49 -19.59
N ASN A 22 20.55 -4.95 -18.40
CA ASN A 22 20.06 -5.41 -17.09
C ASN A 22 18.91 -4.55 -16.52
N SER A 23 18.46 -3.50 -17.23
CA SER A 23 17.32 -2.71 -16.77
C SER A 23 16.05 -3.56 -16.82
N LYS A 24 15.37 -3.71 -15.67
CA LYS A 24 14.06 -4.35 -15.56
C LYS A 24 12.91 -3.38 -15.94
N ILE A 25 13.25 -2.14 -16.32
CA ILE A 25 12.30 -1.10 -16.71
C ILE A 25 12.15 -1.13 -18.22
N GLU A 26 10.93 -1.39 -18.70
CA GLU A 26 10.57 -1.31 -20.11
C GLU A 26 9.72 -0.06 -20.34
N ILE A 27 10.13 0.80 -21.27
CA ILE A 27 9.49 2.09 -21.54
C ILE A 27 8.54 1.94 -22.72
N TYR A 28 7.25 2.19 -22.49
CA TYR A 28 6.20 2.20 -23.49
C TYR A 28 5.82 3.62 -23.97
N ASP A 29 6.08 4.62 -23.12
CA ASP A 29 5.84 6.04 -23.41
C ASP A 29 6.96 6.88 -22.77
N ASP A 30 7.53 7.80 -23.58
CA ASP A 30 8.67 8.61 -23.13
C ASP A 30 8.33 9.55 -21.96
N SER A 31 7.06 9.86 -21.71
CA SER A 31 6.63 10.69 -20.57
C SER A 31 6.96 10.06 -19.20
N VAL A 32 7.19 8.75 -19.14
CA VAL A 32 7.65 8.08 -17.91
C VAL A 32 9.02 8.55 -17.46
N LEU A 33 9.85 9.07 -18.40
CA LEU A 33 11.20 9.58 -18.09
C LEU A 33 11.18 10.84 -17.22
N ASP A 34 10.05 11.55 -17.16
CA ASP A 34 9.85 12.68 -16.25
C ASP A 34 9.62 12.24 -14.79
N ILE A 35 9.35 10.93 -14.58
CA ILE A 35 8.98 10.36 -13.28
C ILE A 35 10.04 9.38 -12.79
N ILE A 36 10.62 8.57 -13.67
CA ILE A 36 11.52 7.47 -13.33
C ILE A 36 12.85 7.65 -14.06
N ASP A 37 13.96 7.58 -13.33
CA ASP A 37 15.27 7.40 -13.93
C ASP A 37 15.43 5.96 -14.39
N ILE A 38 15.58 5.75 -15.70
CA ILE A 38 15.77 4.42 -16.31
C ILE A 38 17.03 3.69 -15.87
N TYR A 39 17.97 4.41 -15.27
CA TYR A 39 19.20 3.84 -14.72
C TYR A 39 19.06 3.47 -13.24
N SER A 40 17.92 3.78 -12.62
CA SER A 40 17.66 3.35 -11.26
C SER A 40 17.64 1.83 -11.17
N GLU A 41 18.33 1.30 -10.18
CA GLU A 41 18.30 -0.12 -9.86
C GLU A 41 17.06 -0.43 -8.99
N ILE A 42 16.51 -1.63 -9.14
CA ILE A 42 15.47 -2.13 -8.25
C ILE A 42 16.17 -2.63 -6.99
N GLU A 43 15.85 -2.01 -5.86
CA GLU A 43 16.36 -2.37 -4.55
C GLU A 43 15.34 -3.22 -3.80
N GLU A 44 15.80 -4.30 -3.16
CA GLU A 44 15.01 -5.09 -2.24
C GLU A 44 15.10 -4.48 -0.84
N LEU A 45 13.99 -3.89 -0.36
CA LEU A 45 13.94 -3.18 0.92
C LEU A 45 13.63 -4.10 2.09
N ALA A 46 13.00 -5.24 1.84
CA ALA A 46 12.64 -6.23 2.83
C ALA A 46 12.55 -7.62 2.22
N ASP A 47 12.84 -8.64 3.01
CA ASP A 47 12.61 -10.05 2.72
C ASP A 47 11.68 -10.66 3.77
N SER A 48 11.31 -11.93 3.57
CA SER A 48 10.52 -12.73 4.54
C SER A 48 9.14 -12.13 4.87
N ILE A 49 8.58 -11.31 3.97
CA ILE A 49 7.22 -10.78 4.01
C ILE A 49 6.33 -11.71 3.20
N SER A 50 5.24 -12.17 3.81
CA SER A 50 4.39 -13.21 3.18
C SER A 50 3.49 -12.66 2.08
N LEU A 51 2.87 -11.49 2.32
CA LEU A 51 2.04 -10.78 1.34
C LEU A 51 2.18 -9.27 1.55
N PRO A 52 3.22 -8.64 0.94
CA PRO A 52 3.43 -7.20 1.06
C PRO A 52 2.38 -6.44 0.26
N GLU A 53 1.73 -5.45 0.89
CA GLU A 53 0.65 -4.65 0.32
C GLU A 53 0.65 -3.21 0.88
N GLY A 54 -0.18 -2.35 0.29
CA GLY A 54 -0.50 -1.01 0.78
C GLY A 54 0.71 -0.10 0.99
N PRO A 55 1.68 -0.01 0.06
CA PRO A 55 2.83 0.85 0.27
C PRO A 55 2.43 2.33 0.25
N VAL A 56 2.85 3.09 1.26
CA VAL A 56 2.67 4.53 1.32
C VAL A 56 3.93 5.21 1.85
N TRP A 57 4.34 6.32 1.21
CA TRP A 57 5.46 7.12 1.66
C TRP A 57 5.02 8.15 2.70
N ASP A 58 5.63 8.10 3.87
CA ASP A 58 5.48 9.11 4.92
C ASP A 58 6.58 10.15 4.80
N GLU A 59 6.22 11.29 4.21
CA GLU A 59 7.14 12.41 3.98
C GLU A 59 7.66 12.98 5.31
N ALA A 60 6.84 13.01 6.35
CA ALA A 60 7.22 13.58 7.63
C ALA A 60 8.33 12.78 8.34
N SER A 61 8.28 11.46 8.24
CA SER A 61 9.30 10.58 8.82
C SER A 61 10.31 10.03 7.81
N GLN A 62 10.21 10.44 6.52
CA GLN A 62 11.06 9.94 5.41
C GLN A 62 11.12 8.42 5.42
N SER A 63 9.95 7.79 5.42
CA SER A 63 9.83 6.35 5.58
C SER A 63 8.77 5.77 4.67
N LEU A 64 9.00 4.56 4.18
CA LEU A 64 8.00 3.75 3.52
C LEU A 64 7.26 2.93 4.58
N LEU A 65 5.93 3.03 4.59
CA LEU A 65 5.06 2.14 5.35
C LEU A 65 4.46 1.12 4.40
N PHE A 66 4.35 -0.12 4.84
CA PHE A 66 3.71 -1.20 4.08
C PHE A 66 3.26 -2.31 5.02
N VAL A 67 2.33 -3.15 4.58
CA VAL A 67 1.78 -4.22 5.41
C VAL A 67 2.25 -5.59 4.96
N ASP A 68 2.19 -6.57 5.86
CA ASP A 68 2.10 -8.00 5.58
C ASP A 68 0.69 -8.46 5.95
N VAL A 69 -0.16 -8.63 4.95
CA VAL A 69 -1.56 -9.02 5.15
C VAL A 69 -1.68 -10.38 5.84
N MET A 70 -0.85 -11.35 5.44
CA MET A 70 -0.85 -12.69 6.03
C MET A 70 -0.21 -12.69 7.41
N GLY A 71 0.84 -11.91 7.61
CA GLY A 71 1.52 -11.75 8.90
C GLY A 71 0.77 -10.88 9.90
N ASN A 72 -0.31 -10.19 9.47
CA ASN A 72 -1.08 -9.25 10.28
C ASN A 72 -0.21 -8.16 10.91
N LYS A 73 0.71 -7.61 10.10
CA LYS A 73 1.72 -6.63 10.54
C LYS A 73 1.75 -5.43 9.60
N LEU A 74 2.16 -4.30 10.16
CA LEU A 74 2.59 -3.13 9.42
C LEU A 74 4.08 -2.90 9.69
N TYR A 75 4.82 -2.66 8.63
CA TYR A 75 6.26 -2.41 8.65
C TYR A 75 6.56 -0.97 8.29
N LYS A 76 7.71 -0.53 8.74
CA LYS A 76 8.32 0.75 8.40
C LYS A 76 9.74 0.50 7.93
N TRP A 77 10.08 1.10 6.79
CA TRP A 77 11.44 1.13 6.27
C TRP A 77 11.92 2.58 6.16
N ASN A 78 13.17 2.82 6.46
CA ASN A 78 13.89 4.04 6.08
C ASN A 78 15.34 3.71 5.75
N GLU A 79 16.01 4.66 5.09
CA GLU A 79 17.38 4.46 4.60
C GLU A 79 18.41 4.20 5.71
N ASN A 80 18.20 4.73 6.92
CA ASN A 80 19.16 4.63 8.03
C ASN A 80 19.03 3.34 8.82
N ASP A 81 17.79 2.89 9.05
CA ASP A 81 17.48 1.81 10.00
C ASP A 81 17.03 0.52 9.29
N GLY A 82 16.78 0.59 7.95
CA GLY A 82 16.18 -0.52 7.21
C GLY A 82 14.74 -0.79 7.61
N THR A 83 14.30 -2.05 7.42
CA THR A 83 12.92 -2.48 7.71
C THR A 83 12.76 -2.93 9.15
N SER A 84 11.70 -2.47 9.80
CA SER A 84 11.31 -2.86 11.16
C SER A 84 9.79 -3.03 11.28
N GLU A 85 9.36 -3.88 12.22
CA GLU A 85 7.94 -4.00 12.57
C GLU A 85 7.48 -2.72 13.28
N TYR A 86 6.40 -2.12 12.77
CA TYR A 86 5.85 -0.87 13.29
C TYR A 86 4.59 -1.10 14.12
N ILE A 87 3.67 -1.98 13.65
CA ILE A 87 2.42 -2.33 14.33
C ILE A 87 2.14 -3.82 14.19
N SER A 88 1.74 -4.45 15.28
CA SER A 88 1.20 -5.82 15.31
C SER A 88 0.24 -5.98 16.51
N PRO A 89 -1.00 -6.45 16.29
CA PRO A 89 -1.65 -6.78 15.04
C PRO A 89 -2.08 -5.52 14.25
N SER A 90 -2.12 -5.60 12.89
CA SER A 90 -2.44 -4.45 12.03
C SER A 90 -3.90 -4.41 11.60
N GLY A 91 -4.53 -5.55 11.29
CA GLY A 91 -5.86 -5.61 10.66
C GLY A 91 -6.82 -6.62 11.26
N ASN A 92 -6.34 -7.54 12.10
CA ASN A 92 -7.15 -8.48 12.88
C ASN A 92 -6.80 -8.30 14.35
N THR A 93 -7.49 -7.38 15.00
CA THR A 93 -7.24 -6.99 16.40
C THR A 93 -8.26 -7.59 17.37
N GLY A 94 -9.25 -8.34 16.83
CA GLY A 94 -10.36 -8.87 17.59
C GLY A 94 -11.56 -7.91 17.73
N TYR A 95 -11.55 -6.83 16.96
CA TYR A 95 -12.66 -5.87 16.92
C TYR A 95 -13.93 -6.48 16.32
N ALA A 96 -13.81 -7.32 15.31
CA ALA A 96 -14.93 -7.98 14.64
C ALA A 96 -14.75 -9.50 14.62
N PRO A 97 -15.84 -10.28 14.61
CA PRO A 97 -15.76 -11.69 14.31
C PRO A 97 -15.31 -11.91 12.86
N ASN A 98 -14.43 -12.87 12.67
CA ASN A 98 -13.94 -13.26 11.35
C ASN A 98 -13.73 -14.78 11.27
N VAL A 99 -13.35 -15.27 10.09
CA VAL A 99 -13.02 -16.67 9.87
C VAL A 99 -11.54 -16.91 10.22
N ASP A 100 -11.20 -18.17 10.56
CA ASP A 100 -9.83 -18.51 10.99
C ASP A 100 -8.83 -18.69 9.83
N PHE A 101 -9.28 -18.56 8.58
CA PHE A 101 -8.52 -18.91 7.39
C PHE A 101 -8.38 -17.75 6.36
N GLY A 102 -8.95 -16.59 6.62
CA GLY A 102 -8.96 -15.48 5.66
C GLY A 102 -7.66 -14.68 5.62
N LEU A 103 -7.58 -13.77 4.65
CA LEU A 103 -6.57 -12.72 4.63
C LEU A 103 -7.02 -11.65 5.63
N LEU A 104 -6.42 -11.57 6.80
CA LEU A 104 -6.98 -10.84 7.94
C LEU A 104 -6.16 -9.63 8.41
N GLY A 105 -4.93 -9.45 7.93
CA GLY A 105 -4.12 -8.27 8.24
C GLY A 105 -4.70 -6.98 7.66
N ALA A 106 -4.07 -5.85 7.93
CA ALA A 106 -4.37 -4.63 7.20
C ALA A 106 -3.91 -4.77 5.74
N ASN A 107 -4.53 -4.02 4.82
CA ASN A 107 -4.14 -3.97 3.42
C ASN A 107 -3.81 -2.52 3.02
N GLY A 108 -4.68 -1.79 2.34
CA GLY A 108 -4.41 -0.42 1.92
C GLY A 108 -4.07 0.52 3.07
N LEU A 109 -3.13 1.41 2.83
CA LEU A 109 -2.71 2.47 3.73
C LEU A 109 -2.87 3.84 3.08
N LEU A 110 -3.18 4.84 3.90
CA LEU A 110 -3.33 6.22 3.49
C LEU A 110 -2.82 7.13 4.60
N ILE A 111 -2.12 8.21 4.25
CA ILE A 111 -1.74 9.25 5.20
C ILE A 111 -2.58 10.49 4.88
N ASP A 112 -3.32 10.98 5.86
CA ASP A 112 -4.17 12.15 5.68
C ASP A 112 -3.39 13.48 5.76
N GLU A 113 -4.07 14.60 5.52
CA GLU A 113 -3.47 15.93 5.55
C GLU A 113 -2.89 16.33 6.92
N ASN A 114 -3.29 15.64 7.99
CA ASN A 114 -2.78 15.84 9.36
C ASN A 114 -1.60 14.92 9.68
N GLY A 115 -1.25 14.00 8.78
CA GLY A 115 -0.24 12.97 9.00
C GLY A 115 -0.78 11.75 9.74
N ASP A 116 -2.11 11.61 9.89
CA ASP A 116 -2.74 10.45 10.49
C ASP A 116 -2.74 9.28 9.50
N ILE A 117 -2.37 8.09 9.95
CA ILE A 117 -2.36 6.89 9.12
C ILE A 117 -3.73 6.20 9.22
N ILE A 118 -4.38 6.06 8.07
CA ILE A 118 -5.65 5.36 7.90
C ILE A 118 -5.38 4.05 7.17
N LEU A 119 -6.04 2.97 7.58
CA LEU A 119 -5.84 1.66 6.99
C LEU A 119 -7.15 0.88 6.82
N CYS A 120 -7.13 0.04 5.80
CA CYS A 120 -8.14 -0.98 5.55
C CYS A 120 -7.82 -2.21 6.41
N GLN A 121 -8.63 -2.49 7.42
CA GLN A 121 -8.47 -3.65 8.30
C GLN A 121 -9.36 -4.80 7.82
N HIS A 122 -8.78 -5.81 7.13
CA HIS A 122 -9.55 -6.94 6.62
C HIS A 122 -10.25 -7.73 7.74
N GLY A 123 -9.50 -8.13 8.77
CA GLY A 123 -10.03 -8.96 9.85
C GLY A 123 -11.01 -8.22 10.75
N ASP A 124 -10.77 -6.94 11.01
CA ASP A 124 -11.67 -6.08 11.77
C ASP A 124 -12.81 -5.49 10.92
N ARG A 125 -12.74 -5.67 9.59
CA ARG A 125 -13.79 -5.34 8.62
C ARG A 125 -14.20 -3.87 8.68
N ARG A 126 -13.19 -2.96 8.67
CA ARG A 126 -13.41 -1.50 8.83
C ARG A 126 -12.30 -0.68 8.19
N LEU A 127 -12.56 0.61 8.00
CA LEU A 127 -11.52 1.64 7.93
C LEU A 127 -11.21 2.14 9.33
N ALA A 128 -9.94 2.24 9.66
CA ALA A 128 -9.50 2.70 10.96
C ALA A 128 -8.30 3.64 10.87
N LYS A 129 -8.25 4.58 11.82
CA LYS A 129 -7.11 5.46 12.03
C LYS A 129 -6.26 4.95 13.19
N ILE A 130 -4.94 4.97 13.03
CA ILE A 130 -4.01 4.61 14.08
C ILE A 130 -3.96 5.74 15.13
N ASN A 131 -4.19 5.39 16.40
CA ASN A 131 -4.00 6.31 17.54
C ASN A 131 -2.66 6.10 18.23
N ASN A 132 -2.20 4.85 18.29
CA ASN A 132 -0.95 4.47 18.92
C ASN A 132 -0.30 3.34 18.12
N SER A 133 0.92 3.58 17.67
CA SER A 133 1.75 2.67 16.87
C SER A 133 2.63 1.73 17.70
N SER A 134 2.17 1.33 18.87
CA SER A 134 2.90 0.32 19.68
C SER A 134 2.89 -1.04 18.99
N THR A 135 4.04 -1.66 18.85
CA THR A 135 4.19 -3.01 18.26
C THR A 135 3.42 -4.10 19.00
N ASN A 136 3.12 -3.92 20.29
CA ASN A 136 2.49 -4.97 21.10
C ASN A 136 1.09 -4.60 21.62
N SER A 137 0.66 -3.37 21.41
CA SER A 137 -0.61 -2.88 21.94
C SER A 137 -1.10 -1.67 21.12
N PRO A 138 -1.28 -1.83 19.80
CA PRO A 138 -1.77 -0.75 18.95
C PRO A 138 -3.21 -0.40 19.31
N SER A 139 -3.58 0.85 19.10
CA SER A 139 -4.96 1.29 19.25
C SER A 139 -5.43 2.07 18.04
N PHE A 140 -6.71 1.93 17.74
CA PHE A 140 -7.32 2.44 16.54
C PHE A 140 -8.64 3.15 16.84
N THR A 141 -8.94 4.20 16.06
CA THR A 141 -10.27 4.79 15.97
C THR A 141 -10.96 4.27 14.71
N THR A 142 -12.14 3.68 14.85
CA THR A 142 -12.97 3.31 13.70
C THR A 142 -13.48 4.56 13.00
N LEU A 143 -13.28 4.65 11.69
CA LEU A 143 -13.89 5.67 10.84
C LEU A 143 -15.25 5.19 10.34
N VAL A 144 -15.28 3.97 9.78
CA VAL A 144 -16.50 3.33 9.31
C VAL A 144 -16.31 1.81 9.28
N ASP A 145 -17.33 1.04 9.65
CA ASP A 145 -17.29 -0.43 9.75
C ASP A 145 -18.50 -1.15 9.16
N ASN A 146 -19.48 -0.42 8.64
CA ASN A 146 -20.68 -1.02 8.06
C ASN A 146 -21.32 -0.14 6.99
N TYR A 147 -22.13 -0.78 6.14
CA TYR A 147 -23.00 -0.13 5.18
C TYR A 147 -24.44 -0.63 5.39
N GLU A 148 -25.39 0.31 5.63
CA GLU A 148 -26.80 0.00 5.88
C GLU A 148 -27.03 -1.04 7.01
N GLY A 149 -26.13 -1.05 8.00
CA GLY A 149 -26.18 -1.96 9.14
C GLY A 149 -25.49 -3.31 8.92
N GLY A 150 -25.06 -3.64 7.71
CA GLY A 150 -24.23 -4.81 7.39
C GLY A 150 -22.74 -4.47 7.48
N ARG A 151 -21.98 -5.27 8.20
CA ARG A 151 -20.54 -5.12 8.31
C ARG A 151 -19.86 -5.35 6.96
N PHE A 152 -18.83 -4.59 6.66
CA PHE A 152 -18.04 -4.78 5.42
C PHE A 152 -17.50 -6.21 5.29
N ASN A 153 -17.18 -6.61 4.06
CA ASN A 153 -16.53 -7.90 3.81
C ASN A 153 -15.08 -7.90 4.31
N SER A 154 -14.25 -7.11 3.67
CA SER A 154 -12.83 -6.90 4.02
C SER A 154 -12.29 -5.70 3.24
N PRO A 155 -12.45 -4.47 3.72
CA PRO A 155 -11.94 -3.27 3.05
C PRO A 155 -10.49 -3.46 2.62
N ASN A 156 -10.21 -3.24 1.31
CA ASN A 156 -8.95 -3.67 0.71
C ASN A 156 -8.00 -2.50 0.43
N ASP A 157 -8.42 -1.55 -0.37
CA ASP A 157 -7.58 -0.41 -0.75
C ASP A 157 -8.37 0.88 -0.71
N LEU A 158 -7.68 2.02 -0.56
CA LEU A 158 -8.32 3.31 -0.38
C LEU A 158 -7.51 4.45 -1.00
N THR A 159 -8.21 5.52 -1.35
CA THR A 159 -7.59 6.75 -1.86
C THR A 159 -8.41 7.98 -1.51
N TYR A 160 -7.75 9.15 -1.46
CA TYR A 160 -8.44 10.44 -1.34
C TYR A 160 -8.86 10.98 -2.69
N ALA A 161 -10.06 11.55 -2.73
CA ALA A 161 -10.42 12.53 -3.73
C ALA A 161 -9.92 13.94 -3.33
N SER A 162 -9.88 14.85 -4.31
CA SER A 162 -9.41 16.24 -4.09
C SER A 162 -10.23 17.04 -3.09
N ASN A 163 -11.46 16.61 -2.77
CA ASN A 163 -12.35 17.22 -1.78
C ASN A 163 -12.19 16.64 -0.36
N GLY A 164 -11.30 15.66 -0.17
CA GLY A 164 -11.03 15.00 1.09
C GLY A 164 -11.94 13.79 1.39
N ASP A 165 -12.82 13.39 0.47
CA ASP A 165 -13.57 12.14 0.60
C ASP A 165 -12.62 10.95 0.39
N ILE A 166 -12.83 9.87 1.14
CA ILE A 166 -12.11 8.60 0.96
C ILE A 166 -12.96 7.68 0.09
N TYR A 167 -12.37 7.15 -0.97
CA TYR A 167 -12.92 6.04 -1.74
C TYR A 167 -12.18 4.77 -1.35
N PHE A 168 -12.93 3.69 -1.12
CA PHE A 168 -12.34 2.39 -0.78
C PHE A 168 -13.10 1.22 -1.38
N THR A 169 -12.41 0.11 -1.58
CA THR A 169 -12.95 -1.14 -2.10
C THR A 169 -13.21 -2.13 -0.98
N ASP A 170 -14.25 -2.94 -1.10
CA ASP A 170 -14.64 -3.95 -0.11
C ASP A 170 -14.88 -5.32 -0.77
N PRO A 171 -13.83 -6.00 -1.25
CA PRO A 171 -13.90 -7.36 -1.76
C PRO A 171 -14.03 -8.37 -0.61
N ALA A 172 -14.42 -9.59 -0.95
CA ALA A 172 -14.58 -10.67 0.03
C ALA A 172 -13.27 -11.42 0.37
N PHE A 173 -12.10 -10.78 0.33
CA PHE A 173 -10.81 -11.44 0.56
C PHE A 173 -10.64 -11.96 2.00
N GLY A 174 -11.30 -11.34 2.97
CA GLY A 174 -11.37 -11.87 4.33
C GLY A 174 -12.03 -13.26 4.44
N PHE A 175 -12.80 -13.65 3.41
CA PHE A 175 -13.44 -14.96 3.29
C PHE A 175 -12.77 -15.87 2.24
N PHE A 176 -11.57 -15.52 1.78
CA PHE A 176 -10.82 -16.33 0.84
C PHE A 176 -9.94 -17.35 1.60
N ASN A 177 -10.16 -18.63 1.34
CA ASN A 177 -9.38 -19.69 1.94
C ASN A 177 -8.13 -19.95 1.10
N LEU A 178 -6.96 -19.69 1.67
CA LEU A 178 -5.66 -19.84 1.01
C LEU A 178 -5.26 -21.29 0.75
N GLU A 179 -5.79 -22.25 1.51
CA GLU A 179 -5.47 -23.68 1.32
C GLU A 179 -6.24 -24.25 0.14
N THR A 180 -7.52 -23.86 0.00
CA THR A 180 -8.39 -24.37 -1.07
C THR A 180 -8.42 -23.46 -2.30
N PHE A 181 -7.89 -22.25 -2.22
CA PHE A 181 -7.95 -21.19 -3.24
C PHE A 181 -9.39 -20.86 -3.67
N GLN A 182 -10.32 -20.81 -2.70
CA GLN A 182 -11.73 -20.55 -2.94
C GLN A 182 -12.29 -19.51 -1.95
N PHE A 183 -13.26 -18.74 -2.40
CA PHE A 183 -14.12 -17.97 -1.50
C PHE A 183 -15.06 -18.92 -0.77
N VAL A 184 -15.23 -18.70 0.53
CA VAL A 184 -16.06 -19.53 1.39
C VAL A 184 -17.28 -18.73 1.82
N GLU A 185 -18.44 -19.32 1.64
CA GLU A 185 -19.67 -18.77 2.21
C GLU A 185 -19.64 -18.90 3.74
N SER A 186 -20.02 -17.81 4.43
CA SER A 186 -20.00 -17.74 5.88
C SER A 186 -21.21 -16.94 6.39
N GLU A 187 -21.78 -17.37 7.49
CA GLU A 187 -22.83 -16.59 8.20
C GLU A 187 -22.31 -15.26 8.74
N LEU A 188 -20.99 -15.09 8.81
CA LEU A 188 -20.35 -13.82 9.19
C LEU A 188 -20.36 -12.79 8.05
N LYS A 189 -20.68 -13.19 6.82
CA LYS A 189 -20.75 -12.31 5.67
C LYS A 189 -22.09 -11.61 5.59
N ASP A 190 -22.16 -10.36 6.06
CA ASP A 190 -23.40 -9.58 6.12
C ASP A 190 -23.80 -9.01 4.74
N LEU A 191 -22.81 -8.66 3.90
CA LEU A 191 -23.02 -8.10 2.57
C LEU A 191 -22.82 -9.18 1.51
N ASN A 192 -23.81 -9.33 0.60
CA ASN A 192 -23.79 -10.34 -0.46
C ASN A 192 -23.20 -9.81 -1.78
N PHE A 193 -22.51 -8.68 -1.75
CA PHE A 193 -21.85 -8.04 -2.88
C PHE A 193 -20.49 -7.46 -2.47
N ASN A 194 -19.65 -7.17 -3.45
CA ASN A 194 -18.41 -6.42 -3.28
C ASN A 194 -18.68 -4.96 -3.64
N GLY A 195 -18.34 -4.04 -2.78
CA GLY A 195 -18.64 -2.62 -2.94
C GLY A 195 -17.41 -1.77 -3.26
N VAL A 196 -17.66 -0.61 -3.87
CA VAL A 196 -16.76 0.53 -3.86
C VAL A 196 -17.49 1.68 -3.18
N TYR A 197 -16.97 2.15 -2.07
CA TYR A 197 -17.64 3.12 -1.23
C TYR A 197 -16.96 4.47 -1.27
N LYS A 198 -17.74 5.51 -1.04
CA LYS A 198 -17.28 6.86 -0.76
C LYS A 198 -17.63 7.24 0.68
N TYR A 199 -16.63 7.55 1.48
CA TYR A 199 -16.76 8.04 2.84
C TYR A 199 -16.40 9.52 2.92
N ASN A 200 -17.34 10.35 3.37
CA ASN A 200 -17.09 11.76 3.60
C ASN A 200 -16.52 11.95 5.00
N THR A 201 -15.27 12.40 5.08
CA THR A 201 -14.54 12.54 6.35
C THR A 201 -15.07 13.63 7.27
N LYS A 202 -15.91 14.56 6.77
CA LYS A 202 -16.45 15.69 7.54
C LYS A 202 -17.85 15.42 8.05
N SER A 203 -18.72 14.83 7.20
CA SER A 203 -20.09 14.50 7.58
C SER A 203 -20.23 13.08 8.12
N GLU A 204 -19.18 12.26 8.01
CA GLU A 204 -19.17 10.83 8.34
C GLU A 204 -20.22 10.02 7.54
N GLU A 205 -20.67 10.57 6.41
CA GLU A 205 -21.62 9.90 5.53
C GLU A 205 -20.91 8.90 4.62
N LEU A 206 -21.50 7.71 4.52
CA LEU A 206 -21.06 6.64 3.62
C LEU A 206 -22.07 6.45 2.50
N SER A 207 -21.57 6.29 1.27
CA SER A 207 -22.37 5.91 0.10
C SER A 207 -21.67 4.84 -0.73
N LEU A 208 -22.47 3.98 -1.38
CA LEU A 208 -22.03 2.96 -2.34
C LEU A 208 -21.88 3.59 -3.73
#